data_c7cfc62956535e99dec7c86dcfcd3860
#
_entry.id   c7cfc62956535e99dec7c86dcfcd3860
#
_cell.length_a   1.000
_cell.length_b   1.000
_cell.length_c   1.000
_cell.angle_alpha   90.00
_cell.angle_beta   90.00
_cell.angle_gamma   90.00
#
_symmetry.space_group_name_H-M   'P 1'
#
loop_
_entity.id
_entity.type
_entity.pdbx_description
1 polymer ?
#
loop_
_entity_poly.entity_id
_entity_poly.type
_entity_poly.pdbx_seq_one_letter_code
_entity_poly.pdbx_strand_id
1 'polypeptide(L)'
;MTTIARRSLLAALPATLGTPCTLRAQSNWPQRPVRIVVPYAAGGGTDIFVRSLTDGLTQVLGQTVIVENRPGANGSIGSDYVARAEADGSVFLADTGSHIMNSYVMPSLPYQPLRDFAPVALLSRYPLLLTASTAAPFRDVPGLIAAAKAAPRTIGFGTSDAAISYAGNLFTRLAGIEMVEIPYRGAAPILNDLVAGHLPTAWNSTVAATQHLSTGRIRALGVTTTARSSLLPDVPTLAEAGVPGYDFAGWYAMVGPAALPATIAARMHEAVVQTMQIPRVRERLAGIGADLGVLSPTELSAFLREDDVRWARAAREGLITRAQ
;
A
#
# COMPACT_ATOMS: atom_id res chain seq x y z
N MET A 1 -31.92 2.31 -96.46
CA MET A 1 -32.03 1.34 -95.35
C MET A 1 -30.88 1.63 -94.42
N THR A 2 -31.16 2.38 -93.33
CA THR A 2 -30.14 2.95 -92.43
C THR A 2 -30.41 2.38 -91.02
N THR A 3 -29.45 1.61 -90.57
CA THR A 3 -29.48 0.95 -89.25
C THR A 3 -28.93 1.89 -88.17
N ILE A 4 -29.77 2.22 -87.20
CA ILE A 4 -29.42 3.07 -86.03
C ILE A 4 -28.85 2.19 -84.88
N ALA A 5 -27.59 2.43 -84.51
CA ALA A 5 -26.91 1.78 -83.41
C ALA A 5 -27.29 2.49 -82.08
N ARG A 6 -27.87 1.76 -81.15
CA ARG A 6 -28.13 2.23 -79.73
C ARG A 6 -26.83 2.11 -78.92
N ARG A 7 -26.27 3.23 -78.53
CA ARG A 7 -25.20 3.30 -77.50
C ARG A 7 -25.84 3.31 -76.07
N SER A 8 -25.56 2.27 -75.35
CA SER A 8 -25.93 2.19 -73.88
C SER A 8 -24.87 2.94 -73.10
N LEU A 9 -25.28 4.02 -72.40
CA LEU A 9 -24.45 4.69 -71.41
C LEU A 9 -24.62 3.92 -70.11
N LEU A 10 -23.55 3.27 -69.64
CA LEU A 10 -23.41 2.75 -68.27
C LEU A 10 -22.94 3.90 -67.39
N ALA A 11 -23.83 4.40 -66.53
CA ALA A 11 -23.49 5.34 -65.45
C ALA A 11 -22.78 4.59 -64.31
N ALA A 12 -21.50 4.86 -64.09
CA ALA A 12 -20.74 4.37 -62.95
C ALA A 12 -21.12 5.21 -61.71
N LEU A 13 -21.81 4.61 -60.70
CA LEU A 13 -21.97 5.18 -59.36
C LEU A 13 -20.63 5.04 -58.62
N PRO A 14 -20.13 6.09 -57.98
CA PRO A 14 -19.00 5.94 -57.04
C PRO A 14 -19.48 5.26 -55.74
N ALA A 15 -18.93 4.08 -55.49
CA ALA A 15 -19.08 3.41 -54.17
C ALA A 15 -18.26 4.17 -53.16
N THR A 16 -18.93 4.98 -52.33
CA THR A 16 -18.35 5.57 -51.12
C THR A 16 -18.11 4.45 -50.11
N LEU A 17 -16.85 3.99 -50.03
CA LEU A 17 -16.38 3.14 -48.92
C LEU A 17 -16.47 3.93 -47.61
N GLY A 18 -17.56 3.77 -46.90
CA GLY A 18 -17.69 4.24 -45.54
C GLY A 18 -16.68 3.50 -44.64
N THR A 19 -15.62 4.21 -44.25
CA THR A 19 -14.71 3.75 -43.17
C THR A 19 -15.55 3.45 -41.93
N PRO A 20 -15.48 2.23 -41.35
CA PRO A 20 -16.15 1.95 -40.09
C PRO A 20 -15.50 2.84 -39.02
N CYS A 21 -16.23 3.87 -38.59
CA CYS A 21 -15.91 4.62 -37.41
C CYS A 21 -16.08 3.64 -36.23
N THR A 22 -15.00 3.02 -35.77
CA THR A 22 -15.00 2.26 -34.52
C THR A 22 -15.27 3.27 -33.43
N LEU A 23 -16.55 3.46 -33.08
CA LEU A 23 -16.91 4.05 -31.81
C LEU A 23 -16.19 3.21 -30.75
N ARG A 24 -15.10 3.76 -30.19
CA ARG A 24 -14.57 3.29 -28.91
C ARG A 24 -15.72 3.42 -27.94
N ALA A 25 -16.38 2.31 -27.65
CA ALA A 25 -17.31 2.23 -26.54
C ALA A 25 -16.51 2.68 -25.31
N GLN A 26 -16.74 3.92 -24.86
CA GLN A 26 -16.31 4.33 -23.54
C GLN A 26 -16.93 3.30 -22.61
N SER A 27 -16.13 2.44 -22.02
CA SER A 27 -16.61 1.46 -21.08
C SER A 27 -17.32 2.24 -19.97
N ASN A 28 -18.65 2.07 -19.82
CA ASN A 28 -19.45 2.67 -18.76
C ASN A 28 -19.10 2.05 -17.39
N TRP A 29 -17.81 1.79 -17.16
CA TRP A 29 -17.33 1.29 -15.91
C TRP A 29 -17.23 2.44 -14.88
N PRO A 30 -17.64 2.22 -13.62
CA PRO A 30 -18.24 1.00 -13.06
C PRO A 30 -19.77 0.99 -13.20
N GLN A 31 -20.38 -0.20 -13.46
CA GLN A 31 -21.84 -0.41 -13.49
C GLN A 31 -22.37 -1.08 -12.22
N ARG A 32 -21.50 -1.51 -11.33
CA ARG A 32 -21.80 -2.18 -10.06
C ARG A 32 -20.86 -1.69 -8.95
N PRO A 33 -21.19 -1.92 -7.66
CA PRO A 33 -20.33 -1.53 -6.56
C PRO A 33 -18.90 -2.06 -6.72
N VAL A 34 -17.91 -1.21 -6.41
CA VAL A 34 -16.49 -1.53 -6.45
C VAL A 34 -16.04 -1.93 -5.05
N ARG A 35 -15.38 -3.08 -4.92
CA ARG A 35 -14.81 -3.54 -3.66
C ARG A 35 -13.30 -3.32 -3.66
N ILE A 36 -12.79 -2.72 -2.59
CA ILE A 36 -11.36 -2.61 -2.33
C ILE A 36 -11.04 -3.55 -1.19
N VAL A 37 -10.34 -4.63 -1.50
CA VAL A 37 -9.87 -5.60 -0.51
C VAL A 37 -8.65 -5.02 0.20
N VAL A 38 -8.70 -5.01 1.52
CA VAL A 38 -7.58 -4.70 2.41
C VAL A 38 -7.16 -5.99 3.09
N PRO A 39 -5.93 -6.52 2.86
CA PRO A 39 -5.53 -7.84 3.33
C PRO A 39 -5.10 -7.87 4.80
N TYR A 40 -5.55 -6.88 5.58
CA TYR A 40 -5.23 -6.69 7.00
C TYR A 40 -6.49 -6.47 7.83
N ALA A 41 -6.35 -6.60 9.17
CA ALA A 41 -7.44 -6.34 10.10
C ALA A 41 -7.96 -4.89 10.00
N ALA A 42 -9.26 -4.72 10.22
CA ALA A 42 -9.87 -3.41 10.29
C ALA A 42 -9.25 -2.54 11.40
N GLY A 43 -9.17 -1.22 11.17
CA GLY A 43 -8.54 -0.26 12.08
C GLY A 43 -7.02 -0.18 11.95
N GLY A 44 -6.39 -0.96 11.07
CA GLY A 44 -4.98 -0.78 10.72
C GLY A 44 -4.77 0.38 9.73
N GLY A 45 -3.50 0.77 9.53
CA GLY A 45 -3.16 1.93 8.70
C GLY A 45 -3.71 1.86 7.27
N THR A 46 -3.62 0.70 6.62
CA THR A 46 -4.16 0.48 5.27
C THR A 46 -5.68 0.64 5.24
N ASP A 47 -6.39 0.08 6.24
CA ASP A 47 -7.84 0.18 6.35
C ASP A 47 -8.30 1.62 6.57
N ILE A 48 -7.68 2.34 7.52
CA ILE A 48 -7.95 3.75 7.80
C ILE A 48 -7.70 4.61 6.56
N PHE A 49 -6.57 4.39 5.88
CA PHE A 49 -6.21 5.13 4.67
C PHE A 49 -7.24 4.91 3.55
N VAL A 50 -7.56 3.66 3.21
CA VAL A 50 -8.49 3.32 2.14
C VAL A 50 -9.90 3.83 2.45
N ARG A 51 -10.39 3.69 3.69
CA ARG A 51 -11.69 4.25 4.11
C ARG A 51 -11.73 5.77 4.02
N SER A 52 -10.59 6.44 4.15
CA SER A 52 -10.51 7.89 3.96
C SER A 52 -10.75 8.32 2.51
N LEU A 53 -10.60 7.41 1.55
CA LEU A 53 -10.86 7.64 0.13
C LEU A 53 -12.27 7.24 -0.33
N THR A 54 -12.97 6.33 0.38
CA THR A 54 -14.18 5.66 -0.14
C THR A 54 -15.31 6.61 -0.51
N ASP A 55 -15.60 7.62 0.31
CA ASP A 55 -16.66 8.60 0.03
C ASP A 55 -16.35 9.42 -1.23
N GLY A 56 -15.08 9.85 -1.37
CA GLY A 56 -14.61 10.58 -2.54
C GLY A 56 -14.63 9.73 -3.80
N LEU A 57 -14.16 8.48 -3.72
CA LEU A 57 -14.21 7.53 -4.82
C LEU A 57 -15.66 7.23 -5.23
N THR A 58 -16.57 7.04 -4.28
CA THR A 58 -18.00 6.85 -4.53
C THR A 58 -18.57 8.05 -5.30
N GLN A 59 -18.23 9.27 -4.87
CA GLN A 59 -18.67 10.50 -5.54
C GLN A 59 -18.12 10.60 -6.98
N VAL A 60 -16.82 10.31 -7.19
CA VAL A 60 -16.13 10.46 -8.49
C VAL A 60 -16.55 9.36 -9.47
N LEU A 61 -16.73 8.14 -8.99
CA LEU A 61 -17.09 6.99 -9.82
C LEU A 61 -18.61 6.90 -10.09
N GLY A 62 -19.44 7.56 -9.26
CA GLY A 62 -20.91 7.44 -9.33
C GLY A 62 -21.42 6.06 -8.91
N GLN A 63 -20.61 5.25 -8.25
CA GLN A 63 -20.93 3.91 -7.76
C GLN A 63 -20.38 3.70 -6.36
N THR A 64 -21.06 2.91 -5.55
CA THR A 64 -20.65 2.61 -4.18
C THR A 64 -19.28 1.94 -4.16
N VAL A 65 -18.36 2.46 -3.33
CA VAL A 65 -17.05 1.84 -3.05
C VAL A 65 -17.07 1.26 -1.64
N ILE A 66 -16.72 -0.02 -1.51
CA ILE A 66 -16.79 -0.78 -0.26
C ILE A 66 -15.39 -1.29 0.09
N VAL A 67 -14.98 -1.13 1.36
CA VAL A 67 -13.76 -1.76 1.89
C VAL A 67 -14.11 -3.10 2.50
N GLU A 68 -13.39 -4.14 2.05
CA GLU A 68 -13.52 -5.51 2.55
C GLU A 68 -12.20 -5.97 3.17
N ASN A 69 -12.16 -6.22 4.48
CA ASN A 69 -10.97 -6.72 5.16
C ASN A 69 -10.87 -8.25 5.03
N ARG A 70 -9.73 -8.76 4.51
CA ARG A 70 -9.40 -10.19 4.39
C ARG A 70 -8.02 -10.48 4.98
N PRO A 71 -7.87 -10.46 6.31
CA PRO A 71 -6.58 -10.62 6.97
C PRO A 71 -6.10 -12.08 6.94
N GLY A 72 -4.79 -12.25 7.11
CA GLY A 72 -4.13 -13.54 7.35
C GLY A 72 -2.92 -13.79 6.48
N ALA A 73 -1.97 -14.58 6.99
CA ALA A 73 -0.73 -14.98 6.34
C ALA A 73 0.01 -13.78 5.68
N ASN A 74 0.35 -12.77 6.46
CA ASN A 74 1.02 -11.53 6.00
C ASN A 74 0.31 -10.84 4.82
N GLY A 75 -1.05 -10.92 4.76
CA GLY A 75 -1.85 -10.33 3.69
C GLY A 75 -2.04 -11.26 2.47
N SER A 76 -1.35 -12.40 2.39
CA SER A 76 -1.41 -13.25 1.20
C SER A 76 -2.79 -13.85 0.94
N ILE A 77 -3.64 -14.05 1.96
CA ILE A 77 -5.01 -14.55 1.78
C ILE A 77 -5.86 -13.55 0.99
N GLY A 78 -5.82 -12.27 1.36
CA GLY A 78 -6.55 -11.22 0.66
C GLY A 78 -6.00 -10.98 -0.74
N SER A 79 -4.67 -11.03 -0.90
CA SER A 79 -4.01 -10.86 -2.20
C SER A 79 -4.33 -12.01 -3.16
N ASP A 80 -4.29 -13.28 -2.71
CA ASP A 80 -4.67 -14.44 -3.54
C ASP A 80 -6.15 -14.38 -3.98
N TYR A 81 -7.04 -13.92 -3.08
CA TYR A 81 -8.44 -13.71 -3.44
C TYR A 81 -8.58 -12.73 -4.61
N VAL A 82 -7.84 -11.61 -4.60
CA VAL A 82 -7.90 -10.62 -5.70
C VAL A 82 -7.20 -11.13 -6.95
N ALA A 83 -6.07 -11.84 -6.84
CA ALA A 83 -5.38 -12.43 -7.99
C ALA A 83 -6.29 -13.35 -8.81
N ARG A 84 -7.24 -14.04 -8.15
CA ARG A 84 -8.21 -14.97 -8.77
C ARG A 84 -9.56 -14.35 -9.08
N ALA A 85 -9.78 -13.06 -8.76
CA ALA A 85 -11.04 -12.40 -9.02
C ALA A 85 -11.27 -12.17 -10.52
N GLU A 86 -12.54 -11.95 -10.90
CA GLU A 86 -12.87 -11.50 -12.26
C GLU A 86 -12.19 -10.16 -12.57
N ALA A 87 -11.59 -10.06 -13.75
CA ALA A 87 -10.85 -8.88 -14.18
C ALA A 87 -11.77 -7.80 -14.79
N ASP A 88 -12.93 -7.56 -14.22
CA ASP A 88 -13.96 -6.63 -14.71
C ASP A 88 -13.98 -5.30 -13.96
N GLY A 89 -13.04 -5.09 -13.03
CA GLY A 89 -12.92 -3.88 -12.24
C GLY A 89 -13.89 -3.80 -11.05
N SER A 90 -14.57 -4.87 -10.68
CA SER A 90 -15.41 -4.90 -9.48
C SER A 90 -14.62 -5.14 -8.19
N VAL A 91 -13.37 -5.61 -8.29
CA VAL A 91 -12.51 -5.92 -7.14
C VAL A 91 -11.10 -5.39 -7.38
N PHE A 92 -10.57 -4.67 -6.40
CA PHE A 92 -9.19 -4.21 -6.34
C PHE A 92 -8.57 -4.62 -5.01
N LEU A 93 -7.24 -4.67 -4.96
CA LEU A 93 -6.46 -4.87 -3.75
C LEU A 93 -5.79 -3.54 -3.37
N ALA A 94 -5.87 -3.15 -2.11
CA ALA A 94 -5.02 -2.11 -1.54
C ALA A 94 -4.05 -2.76 -0.56
N ASP A 95 -2.77 -2.75 -0.90
CA ASP A 95 -1.73 -3.47 -0.16
C ASP A 95 -0.54 -2.58 0.18
N THR A 96 0.42 -3.13 0.92
CA THR A 96 1.66 -2.52 1.39
C THR A 96 2.88 -3.15 0.72
N GLY A 97 4.10 -2.75 1.11
CA GLY A 97 5.36 -3.38 0.69
C GLY A 97 5.43 -4.89 0.91
N SER A 98 4.63 -5.41 1.82
CA SER A 98 4.52 -6.86 2.04
C SER A 98 4.03 -7.60 0.81
N HIS A 99 3.28 -6.95 -0.09
CA HIS A 99 2.86 -7.51 -1.37
C HIS A 99 4.04 -8.13 -2.16
N ILE A 100 5.15 -7.40 -2.26
CA ILE A 100 6.37 -7.85 -2.93
C ILE A 100 7.22 -8.72 -2.01
N MET A 101 7.43 -8.29 -0.75
CA MET A 101 8.29 -8.95 0.22
C MET A 101 7.90 -10.39 0.51
N ASN A 102 6.61 -10.72 0.45
CA ASN A 102 6.10 -12.07 0.69
C ASN A 102 6.75 -13.12 -0.22
N SER A 103 7.22 -12.75 -1.42
CA SER A 103 7.99 -13.63 -2.30
C SER A 103 9.31 -14.10 -1.68
N TYR A 104 9.84 -13.36 -0.71
CA TYR A 104 11.13 -13.63 -0.08
C TYR A 104 11.02 -14.21 1.33
N VAL A 105 9.93 -13.88 2.05
CA VAL A 105 9.75 -14.29 3.45
C VAL A 105 8.83 -15.49 3.63
N MET A 106 7.91 -15.76 2.67
CA MET A 106 7.00 -16.89 2.78
C MET A 106 7.60 -18.16 2.13
N PRO A 107 7.44 -19.35 2.77
CA PRO A 107 7.89 -20.62 2.19
C PRO A 107 7.18 -20.95 0.88
N SER A 108 5.90 -20.59 0.78
CA SER A 108 5.06 -20.77 -0.40
C SER A 108 4.11 -19.57 -0.52
N LEU A 109 4.10 -18.94 -1.68
CA LEU A 109 3.19 -17.87 -2.01
C LEU A 109 2.27 -18.30 -3.15
N PRO A 110 0.93 -18.21 -3.00
CA PRO A 110 -0.03 -18.74 -3.99
C PRO A 110 -0.15 -17.87 -5.25
N TYR A 111 0.56 -16.76 -5.34
CA TYR A 111 0.58 -15.82 -6.46
C TYR A 111 2.00 -15.28 -6.72
N GLN A 112 2.19 -14.65 -7.86
CA GLN A 112 3.40 -13.90 -8.20
C GLN A 112 3.07 -12.40 -8.27
N PRO A 113 3.58 -11.56 -7.36
CA PRO A 113 3.14 -10.16 -7.22
C PRO A 113 3.25 -9.32 -8.49
N LEU A 114 4.35 -9.49 -9.25
CA LEU A 114 4.58 -8.72 -10.48
C LEU A 114 3.87 -9.28 -11.73
N ARG A 115 3.34 -10.52 -11.67
CA ARG A 115 2.71 -11.19 -12.81
C ARG A 115 1.20 -11.28 -12.67
N ASP A 116 0.71 -11.59 -11.47
CA ASP A 116 -0.69 -11.96 -11.25
C ASP A 116 -1.57 -10.73 -10.90
N PHE A 117 -0.97 -9.52 -10.96
CA PHE A 117 -1.66 -8.26 -10.70
C PHE A 117 -1.35 -7.20 -11.75
N ALA A 118 -2.38 -6.41 -12.08
CA ALA A 118 -2.27 -5.21 -12.88
C ALA A 118 -2.11 -3.98 -11.97
N PRO A 119 -1.05 -3.17 -12.13
CA PRO A 119 -0.88 -1.92 -11.38
C PRO A 119 -1.99 -0.92 -11.68
N VAL A 120 -2.47 -0.20 -10.65
CA VAL A 120 -3.49 0.85 -10.78
C VAL A 120 -2.97 2.19 -10.28
N ALA A 121 -2.53 2.29 -9.04
CA ALA A 121 -1.99 3.52 -8.47
C ALA A 121 -1.08 3.24 -7.27
N LEU A 122 0.06 3.93 -7.14
CA LEU A 122 0.63 4.17 -5.82
C LEU A 122 -0.26 5.20 -5.14
N LEU A 123 -0.70 4.91 -3.94
CA LEU A 123 -1.66 5.75 -3.22
C LEU A 123 -0.96 6.72 -2.27
N SER A 124 0.08 6.26 -1.59
CA SER A 124 0.82 7.04 -0.61
C SER A 124 2.18 6.41 -0.31
N ARG A 125 3.14 7.24 0.06
CA ARG A 125 4.34 6.83 0.80
C ARG A 125 4.24 7.43 2.20
N TYR A 126 4.76 6.74 3.20
CA TYR A 126 4.67 7.20 4.58
C TYR A 126 5.85 6.70 5.40
N PRO A 127 6.32 7.51 6.37
CA PRO A 127 7.24 7.02 7.36
C PRO A 127 6.54 6.01 8.27
N LEU A 128 7.28 5.01 8.73
CA LEU A 128 6.88 4.28 9.92
C LEU A 128 7.34 5.04 11.16
N LEU A 129 6.71 4.74 12.26
CA LEU A 129 7.07 5.23 13.58
C LEU A 129 7.56 4.05 14.43
N LEU A 130 8.73 4.19 15.02
CA LEU A 130 9.06 3.43 16.21
C LEU A 130 8.28 4.02 17.36
N THR A 131 7.35 3.25 17.90
CA THR A 131 6.48 3.64 19.02
C THR A 131 6.78 2.82 20.26
N ALA A 132 6.53 3.39 21.41
CA ALA A 132 6.64 2.71 22.69
C ALA A 132 5.38 2.89 23.55
N SER A 133 5.10 1.89 24.36
CA SER A 133 4.15 2.02 25.46
C SER A 133 4.60 3.12 26.42
N THR A 134 3.65 3.87 27.01
CA THR A 134 3.97 4.83 28.07
C THR A 134 4.44 4.15 29.35
N ALA A 135 4.16 2.86 29.53
CA ALA A 135 4.66 2.03 30.63
C ALA A 135 6.11 1.55 30.43
N ALA A 136 6.66 1.65 29.21
CA ALA A 136 8.05 1.24 28.94
C ALA A 136 9.06 2.13 29.69
N PRO A 137 10.17 1.54 30.21
CA PRO A 137 11.14 2.27 31.04
C PRO A 137 12.02 3.26 30.26
N PHE A 138 11.94 3.27 28.94
CA PHE A 138 12.67 4.16 28.03
C PHE A 138 11.73 5.19 27.38
N ARG A 139 12.28 6.38 27.09
CA ARG A 139 11.49 7.51 26.56
C ARG A 139 11.95 7.98 25.18
N ASP A 140 13.08 7.49 24.71
CA ASP A 140 13.74 7.85 23.46
C ASP A 140 14.50 6.65 22.89
N VAL A 141 15.09 6.81 21.71
CA VAL A 141 15.87 5.76 21.03
C VAL A 141 17.13 5.39 21.79
N PRO A 142 17.95 6.34 22.30
CA PRO A 142 19.11 6.00 23.13
C PRO A 142 18.75 5.17 24.36
N GLY A 143 17.67 5.52 25.06
CA GLY A 143 17.20 4.77 26.22
C GLY A 143 16.75 3.35 25.87
N LEU A 144 16.05 3.16 24.73
CA LEU A 144 15.69 1.83 24.23
C LEU A 144 16.94 1.01 23.92
N ILE A 145 17.93 1.59 23.21
CA ILE A 145 19.18 0.91 22.88
C ILE A 145 19.92 0.51 24.14
N ALA A 146 20.04 1.39 25.13
CA ALA A 146 20.71 1.10 26.40
C ALA A 146 20.02 -0.05 27.15
N ALA A 147 18.67 -0.03 27.22
CA ALA A 147 17.89 -1.08 27.87
C ALA A 147 18.04 -2.43 27.16
N ALA A 148 18.02 -2.45 25.83
CA ALA A 148 18.21 -3.67 25.05
C ALA A 148 19.63 -4.23 25.16
N LYS A 149 20.67 -3.39 25.27
CA LYS A 149 22.04 -3.82 25.52
C LYS A 149 22.23 -4.38 26.94
N ALA A 150 21.57 -3.79 27.94
CA ALA A 150 21.65 -4.25 29.32
C ALA A 150 20.96 -5.62 29.52
N ALA A 151 19.89 -5.89 28.78
CA ALA A 151 19.13 -7.14 28.85
C ALA A 151 18.75 -7.61 27.42
N PRO A 152 19.67 -8.28 26.70
CA PRO A 152 19.40 -8.78 25.35
C PRO A 152 18.19 -9.72 25.32
N ARG A 153 17.40 -9.63 24.24
CA ARG A 153 16.22 -10.48 23.99
C ARG A 153 15.14 -10.44 25.08
N THR A 154 15.06 -9.34 25.83
CA THR A 154 13.96 -9.12 26.82
C THR A 154 12.94 -8.11 26.35
N ILE A 155 13.28 -7.24 25.39
CA ILE A 155 12.38 -6.24 24.85
C ILE A 155 11.73 -6.78 23.58
N GLY A 156 10.39 -6.88 23.62
CA GLY A 156 9.60 -7.29 22.47
C GLY A 156 9.26 -6.12 21.56
N PHE A 157 9.10 -6.39 20.25
CA PHE A 157 8.51 -5.47 19.30
C PHE A 157 7.42 -6.15 18.47
N GLY A 158 6.27 -5.49 18.32
CA GLY A 158 5.15 -6.00 17.55
C GLY A 158 5.30 -5.76 16.06
N THR A 159 4.94 -6.78 15.26
CA THR A 159 4.92 -6.71 13.81
C THR A 159 3.60 -7.22 13.24
N SER A 160 3.12 -6.64 12.15
CA SER A 160 1.84 -6.99 11.53
C SER A 160 1.97 -7.61 10.14
N ASP A 161 3.10 -7.41 9.51
CA ASP A 161 3.40 -7.84 8.15
C ASP A 161 4.92 -7.82 7.90
N ALA A 162 5.33 -8.31 6.73
CA ALA A 162 6.75 -8.44 6.39
C ALA A 162 7.49 -7.08 6.34
N ALA A 163 6.82 -6.00 5.91
CA ALA A 163 7.45 -4.68 5.85
C ALA A 163 7.71 -4.11 7.25
N ILE A 164 6.80 -4.32 8.18
CA ILE A 164 6.96 -3.93 9.58
C ILE A 164 8.04 -4.79 10.27
N SER A 165 8.06 -6.10 9.98
CA SER A 165 9.12 -7.00 10.46
C SER A 165 10.51 -6.53 9.99
N TYR A 166 10.65 -6.22 8.70
CA TYR A 166 11.89 -5.67 8.16
C TYR A 166 12.32 -4.38 8.89
N ALA A 167 11.40 -3.45 9.14
CA ALA A 167 11.71 -2.20 9.83
C ALA A 167 12.32 -2.46 11.22
N GLY A 168 11.74 -3.40 11.99
CA GLY A 168 12.26 -3.81 13.30
C GLY A 168 13.62 -4.48 13.20
N ASN A 169 13.78 -5.42 12.28
CA ASN A 169 15.03 -6.16 12.10
C ASN A 169 16.18 -5.27 11.57
N LEU A 170 15.88 -4.30 10.69
CA LEU A 170 16.85 -3.29 10.27
C LEU A 170 17.33 -2.45 11.45
N PHE A 171 16.41 -2.04 12.33
CA PHE A 171 16.74 -1.28 13.53
C PHE A 171 17.66 -2.07 14.46
N THR A 172 17.33 -3.32 14.79
CA THR A 172 18.13 -4.14 15.68
C THR A 172 19.54 -4.36 15.14
N ARG A 173 19.65 -4.58 13.82
CA ARG A 173 20.96 -4.73 13.14
C ARG A 173 21.79 -3.46 13.19
N LEU A 174 21.22 -2.31 12.78
CA LEU A 174 21.96 -1.05 12.73
C LEU A 174 22.33 -0.52 14.13
N ALA A 175 21.48 -0.75 15.13
CA ALA A 175 21.73 -0.38 16.52
C ALA A 175 22.65 -1.36 17.26
N GLY A 176 22.93 -2.54 16.69
CA GLY A 176 23.74 -3.58 17.33
C GLY A 176 23.12 -4.10 18.62
N ILE A 177 21.81 -4.40 18.60
CA ILE A 177 21.03 -4.88 19.75
C ILE A 177 20.22 -6.13 19.38
N GLU A 178 19.75 -6.84 20.38
CA GLU A 178 18.85 -7.98 20.21
C GLU A 178 17.49 -7.70 20.86
N MET A 179 16.42 -7.81 20.07
CA MET A 179 15.03 -7.69 20.52
C MET A 179 14.23 -8.92 20.04
N VAL A 180 13.03 -9.13 20.59
CA VAL A 180 12.16 -10.27 20.25
C VAL A 180 11.04 -9.79 19.36
N GLU A 181 10.94 -10.33 18.16
CA GLU A 181 9.82 -10.08 17.26
C GLU A 181 8.57 -10.83 17.74
N ILE A 182 7.42 -10.12 17.80
CA ILE A 182 6.12 -10.66 18.21
C ILE A 182 5.12 -10.40 17.08
N PRO A 183 4.74 -11.44 16.32
CA PRO A 183 3.83 -11.26 15.18
C PRO A 183 2.37 -11.13 15.62
N TYR A 184 1.66 -10.21 14.97
CA TYR A 184 0.24 -9.92 15.15
C TYR A 184 -0.52 -10.01 13.82
N ARG A 185 -1.85 -10.17 13.89
CA ARG A 185 -2.71 -10.24 12.70
C ARG A 185 -3.04 -8.87 12.07
N GLY A 186 -2.37 -7.80 12.48
CA GLY A 186 -2.58 -6.44 11.99
C GLY A 186 -2.17 -5.39 13.01
N ALA A 187 -2.18 -4.11 12.62
CA ALA A 187 -1.73 -3.01 13.47
C ALA A 187 -2.67 -2.74 14.68
N ALA A 188 -3.98 -2.96 14.54
CA ALA A 188 -4.92 -2.68 15.61
C ALA A 188 -4.65 -3.47 16.91
N PRO A 189 -4.44 -4.80 16.89
CA PRO A 189 -4.07 -5.52 18.11
C PRO A 189 -2.70 -5.10 18.67
N ILE A 190 -1.73 -4.71 17.85
CA ILE A 190 -0.45 -4.15 18.30
C ILE A 190 -0.68 -2.87 19.13
N LEU A 191 -1.49 -1.94 18.59
CA LEU A 191 -1.78 -0.67 19.26
C LEU A 191 -2.52 -0.87 20.56
N ASN A 192 -3.44 -1.84 20.63
CA ASN A 192 -4.12 -2.21 21.87
C ASN A 192 -3.13 -2.68 22.95
N ASP A 193 -2.20 -3.56 22.61
CA ASP A 193 -1.20 -4.08 23.55
C ASP A 193 -0.16 -3.02 23.94
N LEU A 194 0.22 -2.12 23.02
CA LEU A 194 1.05 -0.94 23.37
C LEU A 194 0.37 -0.04 24.38
N VAL A 195 -0.92 0.28 24.15
CA VAL A 195 -1.72 1.12 25.05
C VAL A 195 -1.89 0.46 26.42
N ALA A 196 -2.11 -0.85 26.45
CA ALA A 196 -2.26 -1.63 27.69
C ALA A 196 -0.94 -1.86 28.44
N GLY A 197 0.21 -1.59 27.81
CA GLY A 197 1.53 -1.85 28.40
C GLY A 197 2.00 -3.31 28.31
N HIS A 198 1.26 -4.16 27.61
CA HIS A 198 1.64 -5.57 27.39
C HIS A 198 2.78 -5.70 26.38
N LEU A 199 2.87 -4.77 25.43
CA LEU A 199 3.91 -4.69 24.42
C LEU A 199 4.74 -3.42 24.66
N PRO A 200 6.08 -3.51 24.83
CA PRO A 200 6.92 -2.34 25.10
C PRO A 200 7.14 -1.46 23.87
N THR A 201 7.30 -2.04 22.66
CA THR A 201 7.58 -1.29 21.44
C THR A 201 6.89 -1.91 20.20
N ALA A 202 6.69 -1.10 19.17
CA ALA A 202 6.28 -1.58 17.85
C ALA A 202 6.65 -0.58 16.75
N TRP A 203 6.71 -1.07 15.53
CA TRP A 203 6.67 -0.22 14.33
C TRP A 203 5.23 -0.13 13.85
N ASN A 204 4.78 1.10 13.59
CA ASN A 204 3.44 1.39 13.10
C ASN A 204 3.52 2.42 11.97
N SER A 205 2.56 2.40 11.03
CA SER A 205 2.41 3.54 10.13
C SER A 205 1.98 4.78 10.91
N THR A 206 2.39 5.97 10.45
CA THR A 206 1.89 7.24 10.99
C THR A 206 0.36 7.25 11.02
N VAL A 207 -0.26 6.75 9.95
CA VAL A 207 -1.72 6.64 9.80
C VAL A 207 -2.37 5.87 10.95
N ALA A 208 -1.82 4.73 11.35
CA ALA A 208 -2.38 3.92 12.45
C ALA A 208 -2.10 4.52 13.83
N ALA A 209 -0.93 5.15 14.02
CA ALA A 209 -0.47 5.62 15.32
C ALA A 209 -1.03 6.99 15.73
N THR A 210 -1.36 7.87 14.78
CA THR A 210 -1.68 9.30 15.01
C THR A 210 -2.74 9.50 16.08
N GLN A 211 -3.84 8.74 16.06
CA GLN A 211 -4.92 8.87 17.04
C GLN A 211 -4.45 8.56 18.47
N HIS A 212 -3.58 7.56 18.65
CA HIS A 212 -3.07 7.16 19.96
C HIS A 212 -1.98 8.09 20.46
N LEU A 213 -1.20 8.69 19.56
CA LEU A 213 -0.20 9.71 19.88
C LEU A 213 -0.86 10.99 20.39
N SER A 214 -1.90 11.48 19.70
CA SER A 214 -2.61 12.71 20.07
C SER A 214 -3.27 12.62 21.45
N THR A 215 -3.64 11.42 21.90
CA THR A 215 -4.21 11.18 23.23
C THR A 215 -3.16 10.84 24.31
N GLY A 216 -1.87 10.82 23.94
CA GLY A 216 -0.77 10.50 24.85
C GLY A 216 -0.77 9.04 25.34
N ARG A 217 -1.48 8.13 24.66
CA ARG A 217 -1.58 6.72 25.04
C ARG A 217 -0.34 5.91 24.69
N ILE A 218 0.37 6.31 23.63
CA ILE A 218 1.65 5.76 23.23
C ILE A 218 2.62 6.91 22.97
N ARG A 219 3.90 6.59 22.86
CA ARG A 219 4.99 7.56 22.60
C ARG A 219 5.65 7.25 21.25
N ALA A 220 5.87 8.28 20.42
CA ALA A 220 6.73 8.16 19.24
C ALA A 220 8.18 8.36 19.67
N LEU A 221 9.07 7.42 19.32
CA LEU A 221 10.50 7.50 19.59
C LEU A 221 11.30 8.02 18.39
N GLY A 222 10.86 7.72 17.17
CA GLY A 222 11.51 8.16 15.96
C GLY A 222 10.75 7.76 14.69
N VAL A 223 11.00 8.49 13.60
CA VAL A 223 10.50 8.17 12.26
C VAL A 223 11.57 7.43 11.45
N THR A 224 11.15 6.57 10.55
CA THR A 224 12.00 5.65 9.80
C THR A 224 12.64 6.26 8.55
N THR A 225 12.21 7.43 8.12
CA THR A 225 12.69 8.14 6.93
C THR A 225 13.89 9.03 7.24
N THR A 226 14.65 9.41 6.21
CA THR A 226 15.79 10.33 6.33
C THR A 226 15.41 11.77 6.68
N ALA A 227 14.14 12.15 6.42
CA ALA A 227 13.56 13.42 6.83
C ALA A 227 12.47 13.20 7.87
N ARG A 228 12.28 14.16 8.78
CA ARG A 228 11.20 14.13 9.76
C ARG A 228 9.83 14.22 9.07
N SER A 229 8.81 13.67 9.70
CA SER A 229 7.43 13.80 9.24
C SER A 229 6.92 15.23 9.46
N SER A 230 6.28 15.82 8.45
CA SER A 230 5.62 17.13 8.59
C SER A 230 4.49 17.12 9.61
N LEU A 231 3.86 15.95 9.83
CA LEU A 231 2.83 15.77 10.85
C LEU A 231 3.42 15.72 12.27
N LEU A 232 4.66 15.27 12.43
CA LEU A 232 5.33 15.05 13.71
C LEU A 232 6.73 15.71 13.70
N PRO A 233 6.83 17.03 13.56
CA PRO A 233 8.10 17.73 13.37
C PRO A 233 9.05 17.60 14.57
N ASP A 234 8.52 17.38 15.76
CA ASP A 234 9.30 17.20 17.00
C ASP A 234 9.84 15.77 17.17
N VAL A 235 9.35 14.80 16.39
CA VAL A 235 9.84 13.42 16.43
C VAL A 235 11.08 13.30 15.54
N PRO A 236 12.25 12.93 16.09
CA PRO A 236 13.47 12.81 15.31
C PRO A 236 13.40 11.64 14.31
N THR A 237 14.24 11.68 13.28
CA THR A 237 14.50 10.47 12.49
C THR A 237 15.30 9.47 13.34
N LEU A 238 15.19 8.16 13.03
CA LEU A 238 16.00 7.16 13.71
C LEU A 238 17.50 7.39 13.48
N ALA A 239 17.87 7.95 12.32
CA ALA A 239 19.25 8.33 12.04
C ALA A 239 19.74 9.46 12.96
N GLU A 240 18.94 10.53 13.16
CA GLU A 240 19.22 11.61 14.12
C GLU A 240 19.27 11.11 15.56
N ALA A 241 18.44 10.11 15.88
CA ALA A 241 18.32 9.54 17.22
C ALA A 241 19.40 8.49 17.57
N GLY A 242 20.43 8.31 16.72
CA GLY A 242 21.58 7.48 17.02
C GLY A 242 21.61 6.12 16.29
N VAL A 243 20.83 5.95 15.22
CA VAL A 243 20.87 4.77 14.34
C VAL A 243 21.22 5.20 12.90
N PRO A 244 22.49 5.57 12.65
CA PRO A 244 22.93 6.09 11.36
C PRO A 244 22.69 5.08 10.24
N GLY A 245 22.30 5.58 9.05
CA GLY A 245 22.00 4.73 7.89
C GLY A 245 20.59 4.11 7.90
N TYR A 246 19.78 4.37 8.91
CA TYR A 246 18.39 3.94 8.90
C TYR A 246 17.59 4.78 7.90
N ASP A 247 17.02 4.12 6.91
CA ASP A 247 16.10 4.71 5.93
C ASP A 247 15.11 3.66 5.43
N PHE A 248 13.84 3.86 5.78
CA PHE A 248 12.75 3.02 5.30
C PHE A 248 11.43 3.79 5.23
N ALA A 249 10.74 3.72 4.10
CA ALA A 249 9.40 4.26 3.91
C ALA A 249 8.44 3.13 3.54
N GLY A 250 7.31 3.07 4.22
CA GLY A 250 6.19 2.25 3.81
C GLY A 250 5.45 2.88 2.62
N TRP A 251 4.62 2.10 1.97
CA TRP A 251 3.76 2.58 0.89
C TRP A 251 2.42 1.84 0.86
N TYR A 252 1.40 2.49 0.31
CA TYR A 252 0.14 1.89 -0.08
C TYR A 252 0.00 1.95 -1.59
N ALA A 253 -0.39 0.83 -2.21
CA ALA A 253 -0.68 0.77 -3.63
C ALA A 253 -2.00 0.05 -3.88
N MET A 254 -2.64 0.40 -4.99
CA MET A 254 -3.81 -0.29 -5.52
C MET A 254 -3.43 -1.07 -6.76
N VAL A 255 -3.84 -2.33 -6.79
CA VAL A 255 -3.67 -3.23 -7.93
C VAL A 255 -4.99 -3.97 -8.21
N GLY A 256 -5.16 -4.47 -9.42
CA GLY A 256 -6.28 -5.35 -9.78
C GLY A 256 -5.78 -6.72 -10.24
N PRO A 257 -6.67 -7.66 -10.61
CA PRO A 257 -6.28 -8.94 -11.23
C PRO A 257 -5.45 -8.72 -12.51
N ALA A 258 -4.55 -9.64 -12.86
CA ALA A 258 -3.61 -9.49 -13.98
C ALA A 258 -4.26 -9.12 -15.32
N ALA A 259 -5.43 -9.70 -15.61
CA ALA A 259 -6.17 -9.45 -16.85
C ALA A 259 -7.05 -8.18 -16.81
N LEU A 260 -6.93 -7.32 -15.79
CA LEU A 260 -7.70 -6.08 -15.69
C LEU A 260 -7.47 -5.22 -16.94
N PRO A 261 -8.52 -4.80 -17.66
CA PRO A 261 -8.38 -3.92 -18.81
C PRO A 261 -7.65 -2.61 -18.46
N ALA A 262 -6.68 -2.23 -19.28
CA ALA A 262 -5.90 -1.00 -19.06
C ALA A 262 -6.78 0.26 -18.97
N THR A 263 -7.91 0.28 -19.68
CA THR A 263 -8.91 1.37 -19.61
C THR A 263 -9.56 1.48 -18.25
N ILE A 264 -9.83 0.35 -17.58
CA ILE A 264 -10.38 0.32 -16.22
C ILE A 264 -9.32 0.74 -15.21
N ALA A 265 -8.08 0.24 -15.34
CA ALA A 265 -6.97 0.65 -14.48
C ALA A 265 -6.73 2.17 -14.57
N ALA A 266 -6.69 2.73 -15.79
CA ALA A 266 -6.54 4.16 -16.01
C ALA A 266 -7.71 4.97 -15.41
N ARG A 267 -8.96 4.53 -15.60
CA ARG A 267 -10.14 5.21 -15.06
C ARG A 267 -10.16 5.18 -13.52
N MET A 268 -9.76 4.06 -12.89
CA MET A 268 -9.64 3.98 -11.43
C MET A 268 -8.50 4.88 -10.94
N HIS A 269 -7.35 4.91 -11.63
CA HIS A 269 -6.26 5.84 -11.30
C HIS A 269 -6.73 7.30 -11.34
N GLU A 270 -7.40 7.72 -12.40
CA GLU A 270 -7.98 9.06 -12.51
C GLU A 270 -8.95 9.36 -11.36
N ALA A 271 -9.79 8.39 -10.98
CA ALA A 271 -10.72 8.55 -9.87
C ALA A 271 -9.97 8.72 -8.53
N VAL A 272 -8.87 8.00 -8.31
CA VAL A 272 -8.01 8.19 -7.15
C VAL A 272 -7.41 9.61 -7.13
N VAL A 273 -6.84 10.06 -8.26
CA VAL A 273 -6.27 11.40 -8.38
C VAL A 273 -7.30 12.48 -8.09
N GLN A 274 -8.49 12.39 -8.71
CA GLN A 274 -9.59 13.35 -8.48
C GLN A 274 -10.08 13.32 -7.03
N THR A 275 -10.20 12.14 -6.44
CA THR A 275 -10.60 11.97 -5.03
C THR A 275 -9.63 12.66 -4.09
N MET A 276 -8.32 12.52 -4.30
CA MET A 276 -7.29 13.15 -3.48
C MET A 276 -7.21 14.67 -3.65
N GLN A 277 -7.86 15.25 -4.67
CA GLN A 277 -8.01 16.70 -4.82
C GLN A 277 -9.22 17.28 -4.05
N ILE A 278 -10.15 16.45 -3.59
CA ILE A 278 -11.31 16.90 -2.80
C ILE A 278 -10.80 17.46 -1.46
N PRO A 279 -11.11 18.74 -1.11
CA PRO A 279 -10.53 19.39 0.08
C PRO A 279 -10.69 18.57 1.36
N ARG A 280 -11.90 18.07 1.64
CA ARG A 280 -12.18 17.25 2.83
C ARG A 280 -11.37 15.95 2.88
N VAL A 281 -11.06 15.35 1.71
CA VAL A 281 -10.23 14.14 1.63
C VAL A 281 -8.79 14.49 1.90
N ARG A 282 -8.28 15.56 1.29
CA ARG A 282 -6.90 16.06 1.54
C ARG A 282 -6.66 16.37 3.01
N GLU A 283 -7.59 17.10 3.65
CA GLU A 283 -7.51 17.41 5.07
C GLU A 283 -7.47 16.13 5.94
N ARG A 284 -8.35 15.17 5.63
CA ARG A 284 -8.38 13.89 6.34
C ARG A 284 -7.07 13.13 6.17
N LEU A 285 -6.53 13.04 4.96
CA LEU A 285 -5.27 12.34 4.66
C LEU A 285 -4.07 13.04 5.31
N ALA A 286 -4.01 14.37 5.27
CA ALA A 286 -2.99 15.14 5.96
C ALA A 286 -3.06 14.92 7.49
N GLY A 287 -4.27 14.89 8.06
CA GLY A 287 -4.49 14.66 9.49
C GLY A 287 -4.05 13.28 9.99
N ILE A 288 -3.88 12.31 9.10
CA ILE A 288 -3.35 10.98 9.43
C ILE A 288 -1.89 10.77 8.96
N GLY A 289 -1.23 11.83 8.47
CA GLY A 289 0.17 11.79 8.07
C GLY A 289 0.45 10.99 6.81
N ALA A 290 -0.52 10.93 5.90
CA ALA A 290 -0.35 10.31 4.60
C ALA A 290 0.31 11.32 3.63
N ASP A 291 1.47 10.95 3.08
CA ASP A 291 2.09 11.71 1.99
C ASP A 291 1.46 11.32 0.66
N LEU A 292 0.94 12.32 -0.07
CA LEU A 292 0.15 12.13 -1.28
C LEU A 292 1.05 12.12 -2.52
N GLY A 293 1.70 11.00 -2.78
CA GLY A 293 2.48 10.78 -4.01
C GLY A 293 1.81 9.74 -4.91
N VAL A 294 0.83 10.15 -5.73
CA VAL A 294 0.14 9.21 -6.64
C VAL A 294 1.00 8.95 -7.86
N LEU A 295 1.38 7.69 -8.07
CA LEU A 295 2.00 7.24 -9.32
C LEU A 295 0.95 6.62 -10.24
N SER A 296 1.10 6.86 -11.54
CA SER A 296 0.31 6.21 -12.60
C SER A 296 0.53 4.69 -12.64
N PRO A 297 -0.32 3.92 -13.34
CA PRO A 297 -0.11 2.48 -13.50
C PRO A 297 1.27 2.12 -14.05
N THR A 298 1.79 2.88 -15.01
CA THR A 298 3.12 2.65 -15.60
C THR A 298 4.24 2.94 -14.60
N GLU A 299 4.17 4.05 -13.89
CA GLU A 299 5.14 4.42 -12.86
C GLU A 299 5.09 3.45 -11.67
N LEU A 300 3.89 3.02 -11.24
CA LEU A 300 3.75 2.00 -10.21
C LEU A 300 4.38 0.68 -10.65
N SER A 301 4.20 0.27 -11.92
CA SER A 301 4.84 -0.94 -12.45
C SER A 301 6.36 -0.88 -12.39
N ALA A 302 6.96 0.28 -12.66
CA ALA A 302 8.41 0.49 -12.53
C ALA A 302 8.83 0.44 -11.06
N PHE A 303 8.12 1.18 -10.20
CA PHE A 303 8.36 1.22 -8.76
C PHE A 303 8.32 -0.18 -8.11
N LEU A 304 7.32 -1.02 -8.44
CA LEU A 304 7.22 -2.37 -7.89
C LEU A 304 8.38 -3.28 -8.33
N ARG A 305 8.88 -3.11 -9.57
CA ARG A 305 10.09 -3.84 -10.03
C ARG A 305 11.36 -3.39 -9.31
N GLU A 306 11.53 -2.11 -9.07
CA GLU A 306 12.64 -1.59 -8.28
C GLU A 306 12.58 -2.06 -6.83
N ASP A 307 11.38 -2.08 -6.26
CA ASP A 307 11.15 -2.58 -4.91
C ASP A 307 11.46 -4.09 -4.81
N ASP A 308 11.10 -4.89 -5.81
CA ASP A 308 11.45 -6.31 -5.89
C ASP A 308 12.97 -6.53 -5.90
N VAL A 309 13.72 -5.76 -6.69
CA VAL A 309 15.20 -5.80 -6.70
C VAL A 309 15.77 -5.47 -5.32
N ARG A 310 15.20 -4.47 -4.63
CA ARG A 310 15.58 -4.09 -3.27
C ARG A 310 15.39 -5.25 -2.28
N TRP A 311 14.23 -5.92 -2.33
CA TRP A 311 13.92 -7.02 -1.42
C TRP A 311 14.71 -8.30 -1.75
N ALA A 312 14.95 -8.57 -3.03
CA ALA A 312 15.88 -9.63 -3.44
C ALA A 312 17.29 -9.42 -2.84
N ARG A 313 17.76 -8.18 -2.82
CA ARG A 313 19.02 -7.82 -2.18
C ARG A 313 18.96 -7.99 -0.67
N ALA A 314 17.93 -7.46 0.00
CA ALA A 314 17.73 -7.59 1.44
C ALA A 314 17.70 -9.07 1.90
N ALA A 315 17.06 -9.94 1.11
CA ALA A 315 17.05 -11.38 1.38
C ALA A 315 18.44 -12.01 1.27
N ARG A 316 19.23 -11.66 0.23
CA ARG A 316 20.60 -12.16 0.08
C ARG A 316 21.52 -11.68 1.20
N GLU A 317 21.32 -10.48 1.70
CA GLU A 317 22.08 -9.89 2.80
C GLU A 317 21.60 -10.35 4.19
N GLY A 318 20.57 -11.21 4.26
CA GLY A 318 20.00 -11.73 5.50
C GLY A 318 19.28 -10.67 6.35
N LEU A 319 18.81 -9.57 5.72
CA LEU A 319 17.97 -8.54 6.38
C LEU A 319 16.53 -8.97 6.54
N ILE A 320 16.08 -9.88 5.70
CA ILE A 320 14.79 -10.57 5.81
C ILE A 320 15.04 -12.06 5.78
N THR A 321 14.35 -12.79 6.66
CA THR A 321 14.47 -14.24 6.78
C THR A 321 13.17 -14.90 6.32
N ARG A 322 13.31 -16.02 5.62
CA ARG A 322 12.18 -16.86 5.25
C ARG A 322 11.60 -17.48 6.52
N ALA A 323 10.29 -17.41 6.70
CA ALA A 323 9.62 -18.16 7.77
C ALA A 323 9.89 -19.67 7.59
N GLN A 324 10.21 -20.34 8.69
CA GLN A 324 10.45 -21.79 8.68
C GLN A 324 9.15 -22.56 8.60
#